data_8535d308e29d08f7ab9ba264ed5013f6
#
_entry.id   8535d308e29d08f7ab9ba264ed5013f6
#
_cell.length_a   1.000
_cell.length_b   1.000
_cell.length_c   1.000
_cell.angle_alpha   90.00
_cell.angle_beta   90.00
_cell.angle_gamma   90.00
#
_symmetry.space_group_name_H-M   'P 1'
#
loop_
_entity.id
_entity.type
_entity.pdbx_description
1 polymer ?
#
loop_
_entity_poly.entity_id
_entity_poly.type
_entity_poly.pdbx_seq_one_letter_code
_entity_poly.pdbx_strand_id
1 'polypeptide(L)'
;MIYQKYFKRHQIYEKKDFSKKSFEVNLTIKVKDIDRIYFIKSIFIENNSLFDQIIIFNDYTDLISAEKNNAIADLARKISHEIKNPLTPMLLSAEFIESQVNDEELKNSILSIKRQIFLIQNLVNEFSTYARLPQANIIRLNLSEISLVYIEEYKKNYPNITFISNIEKEIIVDFDQSYLDIILNNLFKNSIEALNNSSNPTIEIYLKKDDTNIKFTFFDNGPGYEGDMENLTKPYFSTKNSSGLGLSLIKKIVKDNNGKMYIKSNKYSGFKVEINLYV
;
A
#
# COMPACT_ATOMS: atom_id res chain seq x y z
N MET A 1 -23.91 23.23 30.87
CA MET A 1 -24.30 21.88 31.35
C MET A 1 -24.12 20.76 30.27
N ILE A 2 -24.08 21.06 28.98
CA ILE A 2 -23.86 20.08 27.90
C ILE A 2 -22.37 19.68 27.81
N TYR A 3 -21.43 20.57 28.11
CA TYR A 3 -19.99 20.33 28.05
C TYR A 3 -19.47 19.28 29.03
N GLN A 4 -20.00 19.21 30.25
CA GLN A 4 -19.53 18.25 31.25
C GLN A 4 -19.88 16.77 30.93
N LYS A 5 -20.87 16.52 30.07
CA LYS A 5 -21.35 15.16 29.76
C LYS A 5 -20.49 14.51 28.64
N TYR A 6 -19.89 15.29 27.75
CA TYR A 6 -19.03 14.78 26.67
C TYR A 6 -17.59 14.52 27.12
N PHE A 7 -17.08 15.35 28.03
CA PHE A 7 -15.70 15.24 28.53
C PHE A 7 -15.48 14.12 29.56
N LYS A 8 -16.52 13.58 30.17
CA LYS A 8 -16.40 12.50 31.17
C LYS A 8 -16.13 11.09 30.59
N ARG A 9 -16.22 10.90 29.28
CA ARG A 9 -16.06 9.58 28.65
C ARG A 9 -14.70 9.32 28.00
N HIS A 10 -13.85 10.32 27.92
CA HIS A 10 -12.52 10.17 27.31
C HIS A 10 -11.46 10.62 28.32
N GLN A 11 -10.47 9.77 28.54
CA GLN A 11 -9.34 10.03 29.43
C GLN A 11 -8.58 11.27 28.94
N ILE A 12 -8.89 12.43 29.56
CA ILE A 12 -8.07 13.63 29.40
C ILE A 12 -6.90 13.45 30.34
N TYR A 13 -5.74 13.07 29.79
CA TYR A 13 -4.48 13.14 30.52
C TYR A 13 -4.08 14.60 30.63
N GLU A 14 -4.39 15.17 31.74
CA GLU A 14 -4.02 16.38 32.45
C GLU A 14 -5.25 17.18 32.89
N LYS A 15 -5.49 17.20 34.20
CA LYS A 15 -6.40 18.14 34.81
C LYS A 15 -5.79 19.53 34.70
N LYS A 16 -5.99 20.23 33.57
CA LYS A 16 -5.73 21.66 33.49
C LYS A 16 -6.96 22.41 34.01
N ASP A 17 -6.71 23.31 34.94
CA ASP A 17 -7.71 24.21 35.51
C ASP A 17 -8.26 25.12 34.39
N PHE A 18 -9.48 24.83 33.93
CA PHE A 18 -10.15 25.60 32.88
C PHE A 18 -10.68 26.98 33.35
N SER A 19 -10.38 27.37 34.57
CA SER A 19 -10.75 28.66 35.12
C SER A 19 -9.79 29.80 34.74
N LYS A 20 -8.68 29.54 34.03
CA LYS A 20 -7.71 30.54 33.59
C LYS A 20 -8.12 31.18 32.26
N LYS A 21 -7.85 32.50 32.15
CA LYS A 21 -8.25 33.45 31.09
C LYS A 21 -7.96 33.04 29.64
N SER A 22 -7.10 32.09 29.36
CA SER A 22 -6.90 31.44 28.03
C SER A 22 -6.12 30.14 28.19
N PHE A 23 -6.39 29.15 27.33
CA PHE A 23 -5.63 27.90 27.29
C PHE A 23 -5.50 27.39 25.86
N GLU A 24 -4.46 26.61 25.64
CA GLU A 24 -4.23 25.82 24.43
C GLU A 24 -4.03 24.35 24.82
N VAL A 25 -4.67 23.44 24.11
CA VAL A 25 -4.54 21.99 24.39
C VAL A 25 -4.67 21.18 23.12
N ASN A 26 -3.84 20.16 23.00
CA ASN A 26 -3.98 19.12 22.00
C ASN A 26 -4.77 17.95 22.59
N LEU A 27 -5.84 17.54 21.93
CA LEU A 27 -6.67 16.41 22.35
C LEU A 27 -6.69 15.33 21.26
N THR A 28 -6.42 14.11 21.64
CA THR A 28 -6.67 12.95 20.78
C THR A 28 -8.00 12.32 21.17
N ILE A 29 -8.94 12.28 20.24
CA ILE A 29 -10.29 11.75 20.46
C ILE A 29 -10.52 10.60 19.49
N LYS A 30 -10.92 9.45 20.00
CA LYS A 30 -11.30 8.30 19.18
C LYS A 30 -12.73 8.46 18.67
N VAL A 31 -12.88 8.64 17.35
CA VAL A 31 -14.17 8.80 16.68
C VAL A 31 -14.35 7.66 15.69
N LYS A 32 -15.32 6.78 15.90
CA LYS A 32 -15.58 5.59 15.05
C LYS A 32 -14.29 4.77 14.79
N ASP A 33 -13.54 4.48 15.85
CA ASP A 33 -12.26 3.75 15.83
C ASP A 33 -11.08 4.45 15.11
N ILE A 34 -11.24 5.73 14.77
CA ILE A 34 -10.17 6.58 14.22
C ILE A 34 -9.75 7.59 15.28
N ASP A 35 -8.45 7.65 15.56
CA ASP A 35 -7.88 8.66 16.43
C ASP A 35 -7.82 9.99 15.66
N ARG A 36 -8.55 11.00 16.16
CA ARG A 36 -8.53 12.38 15.63
C ARG A 36 -7.78 13.29 16.59
N ILE A 37 -6.96 14.18 16.05
CA ILE A 37 -6.12 15.09 16.80
C ILE A 37 -6.65 16.49 16.61
N TYR A 38 -7.14 17.08 17.70
CA TYR A 38 -7.68 18.44 17.72
C TYR A 38 -6.77 19.36 18.50
N PHE A 39 -6.47 20.52 17.92
CA PHE A 39 -5.91 21.65 18.64
C PHE A 39 -7.07 22.57 19.07
N ILE A 40 -7.19 22.79 20.38
CA ILE A 40 -8.23 23.63 20.96
C ILE A 40 -7.55 24.83 21.60
N LYS A 41 -7.94 26.03 21.17
CA LYS A 41 -7.53 27.27 21.76
C LYS A 41 -8.75 28.03 22.30
N SER A 42 -8.68 28.39 23.56
CA SER A 42 -9.69 29.22 24.21
C SER A 42 -9.10 30.60 24.51
N ILE A 43 -9.83 31.64 24.13
CA ILE A 43 -9.49 33.03 24.36
C ILE A 43 -10.64 33.68 25.10
N PHE A 44 -10.36 34.24 26.27
CA PHE A 44 -11.32 35.05 27.02
C PHE A 44 -11.15 36.54 26.65
N ILE A 45 -12.27 37.18 26.34
CA ILE A 45 -12.34 38.59 26.05
C ILE A 45 -13.14 39.25 27.16
N GLU A 46 -12.49 40.16 27.88
CA GLU A 46 -13.14 40.96 28.94
C GLU A 46 -13.65 42.29 28.32
N ASN A 47 -14.96 42.52 28.36
CA ASN A 47 -15.58 43.69 27.83
C ASN A 47 -16.60 44.24 28.88
N ASN A 48 -16.28 45.35 29.55
CA ASN A 48 -17.15 46.13 30.45
C ASN A 48 -18.13 45.31 31.30
N SER A 49 -17.64 44.33 32.08
CA SER A 49 -18.41 43.46 32.99
C SER A 49 -19.08 42.23 32.33
N LEU A 50 -18.90 42.00 31.04
CA LEU A 50 -19.27 40.74 30.34
C LEU A 50 -17.99 39.99 29.96
N PHE A 51 -18.03 38.65 30.13
CA PHE A 51 -16.94 37.76 29.70
C PHE A 51 -17.42 36.98 28.49
N ASP A 52 -16.76 37.21 27.35
CA ASP A 52 -16.96 36.37 26.16
C ASP A 52 -15.80 35.41 26.02
N GLN A 53 -16.10 34.20 25.59
CA GLN A 53 -15.12 33.14 25.33
C GLN A 53 -15.19 32.73 23.89
N ILE A 54 -14.07 32.86 23.18
CA ILE A 54 -13.90 32.28 21.83
C ILE A 54 -13.17 30.95 21.97
N ILE A 55 -13.76 29.90 21.42
CA ILE A 55 -13.13 28.56 21.36
C ILE A 55 -12.88 28.23 19.90
N ILE A 56 -11.63 28.01 19.56
CA ILE A 56 -11.19 27.63 18.22
C ILE A 56 -10.86 26.13 18.25
N PHE A 57 -11.49 25.36 17.36
CA PHE A 57 -11.22 23.96 17.16
C PHE A 57 -10.58 23.76 15.78
N ASN A 58 -9.36 23.25 15.75
CA ASN A 58 -8.69 22.86 14.52
C ASN A 58 -8.46 21.35 14.51
N ASP A 59 -8.91 20.68 13.47
CA ASP A 59 -8.59 19.26 13.23
C ASP A 59 -7.23 19.17 12.52
N TYR A 60 -6.22 18.69 13.22
CA TYR A 60 -4.87 18.50 12.70
C TYR A 60 -4.58 17.04 12.34
N THR A 61 -5.58 16.18 12.33
CA THR A 61 -5.42 14.74 12.08
C THR A 61 -4.69 14.48 10.77
N ASP A 62 -5.16 15.08 9.69
CA ASP A 62 -4.58 14.88 8.36
C ASP A 62 -3.17 15.49 8.26
N LEU A 63 -2.95 16.67 8.85
CA LEU A 63 -1.64 17.33 8.84
C LEU A 63 -0.58 16.51 9.58
N ILE A 64 -0.89 16.07 10.81
CA ILE A 64 0.05 15.29 11.62
C ILE A 64 0.28 13.91 10.98
N SER A 65 -0.77 13.31 10.40
CA SER A 65 -0.64 12.04 9.67
C SER A 65 0.25 12.18 8.45
N ALA A 66 0.12 13.29 7.71
CA ALA A 66 0.96 13.58 6.55
C ALA A 66 2.43 13.80 6.96
N GLU A 67 2.70 14.61 8.03
CA GLU A 67 4.05 14.81 8.54
C GLU A 67 4.69 13.49 9.01
N LYS A 68 3.96 12.68 9.76
CA LYS A 68 4.43 11.35 10.21
C LYS A 68 4.75 10.44 9.03
N ASN A 69 3.88 10.42 8.01
CA ASN A 69 4.09 9.62 6.81
C ASN A 69 5.31 10.09 6.02
N ASN A 70 5.52 11.40 5.90
CA ASN A 70 6.69 11.97 5.25
C ASN A 70 7.99 11.62 6.01
N ALA A 71 8.00 11.74 7.33
CA ALA A 71 9.15 11.38 8.14
C ALA A 71 9.50 9.87 8.00
N ILE A 72 8.48 8.99 8.01
CA ILE A 72 8.66 7.56 7.78
C ILE A 72 9.21 7.30 6.37
N ALA A 73 8.70 8.02 5.37
CA ALA A 73 9.16 7.88 3.98
C ALA A 73 10.64 8.29 3.81
N ASP A 74 11.06 9.37 4.44
CA ASP A 74 12.45 9.82 4.37
C ASP A 74 13.40 8.86 5.10
N LEU A 75 12.99 8.34 6.26
CA LEU A 75 13.73 7.29 6.98
C LEU A 75 13.84 6.01 6.15
N ALA A 76 12.75 5.55 5.54
CA ALA A 76 12.73 4.36 4.70
C ALA A 76 13.68 4.48 3.51
N ARG A 77 13.72 5.66 2.88
CA ARG A 77 14.65 5.95 1.79
C ARG A 77 16.11 5.86 2.25
N LYS A 78 16.43 6.52 3.37
CA LYS A 78 17.78 6.51 3.93
C LYS A 78 18.22 5.09 4.28
N ILE A 79 17.39 4.33 5.00
CA ILE A 79 17.64 2.93 5.36
C ILE A 79 17.82 2.08 4.08
N SER A 80 16.99 2.28 3.07
CA SER A 80 17.09 1.54 1.81
C SER A 80 18.43 1.78 1.11
N HIS A 81 18.92 3.02 1.07
CA HIS A 81 20.24 3.33 0.53
C HIS A 81 21.37 2.72 1.37
N GLU A 82 21.26 2.82 2.70
CA GLU A 82 22.27 2.27 3.62
C GLU A 82 22.34 0.73 3.58
N ILE A 83 21.21 0.04 3.33
CA ILE A 83 21.21 -1.42 3.14
C ILE A 83 21.70 -1.82 1.75
N LYS A 84 21.34 -1.10 0.69
CA LYS A 84 21.81 -1.40 -0.67
C LYS A 84 23.34 -1.27 -0.80
N ASN A 85 23.95 -0.31 -0.11
CA ASN A 85 25.37 -0.04 -0.19
C ASN A 85 26.24 -1.27 0.13
N PRO A 86 26.04 -2.04 1.22
CA PRO A 86 26.82 -3.25 1.49
C PRO A 86 26.39 -4.43 0.60
N LEU A 87 25.15 -4.50 0.13
CA LEU A 87 24.67 -5.63 -0.68
C LEU A 87 25.33 -5.68 -2.06
N THR A 88 25.62 -4.52 -2.68
CA THR A 88 26.29 -4.47 -3.98
C THR A 88 27.70 -5.09 -3.95
N PRO A 89 28.61 -4.72 -3.05
CA PRO A 89 29.92 -5.38 -2.96
C PRO A 89 29.81 -6.85 -2.55
N MET A 90 28.84 -7.24 -1.71
CA MET A 90 28.61 -8.66 -1.40
C MET A 90 28.24 -9.46 -2.66
N LEU A 91 27.37 -8.92 -3.51
CA LEU A 91 26.98 -9.56 -4.77
C LEU A 91 28.20 -9.71 -5.70
N LEU A 92 29.00 -8.65 -5.87
CA LEU A 92 30.20 -8.67 -6.68
C LEU A 92 31.24 -9.68 -6.17
N SER A 93 31.40 -9.76 -4.84
CA SER A 93 32.28 -10.76 -4.23
C SER A 93 31.79 -12.18 -4.47
N ALA A 94 30.48 -12.43 -4.36
CA ALA A 94 29.91 -13.74 -4.66
C ALA A 94 30.08 -14.11 -6.14
N GLU A 95 29.88 -13.19 -7.07
CA GLU A 95 30.12 -13.38 -8.50
C GLU A 95 31.59 -13.65 -8.82
N PHE A 96 32.51 -12.91 -8.18
CA PHE A 96 33.94 -13.17 -8.32
C PHE A 96 34.33 -14.58 -7.85
N ILE A 97 33.87 -14.99 -6.65
CA ILE A 97 34.15 -16.33 -6.13
C ILE A 97 33.54 -17.40 -7.06
N GLU A 98 32.30 -17.20 -7.55
CA GLU A 98 31.66 -18.12 -8.50
C GLU A 98 32.49 -18.34 -9.75
N SER A 99 33.13 -17.28 -10.26
CA SER A 99 33.98 -17.35 -11.46
C SER A 99 35.28 -18.12 -11.25
N GLN A 100 35.74 -18.27 -10.01
CA GLN A 100 37.01 -18.96 -9.67
C GLN A 100 36.81 -20.41 -9.18
N VAL A 101 35.56 -20.80 -8.85
CA VAL A 101 35.26 -22.10 -8.27
C VAL A 101 34.79 -23.07 -9.34
N ASN A 102 35.38 -24.29 -9.35
CA ASN A 102 34.95 -25.37 -10.23
C ASN A 102 34.10 -26.44 -9.49
N ASP A 103 34.08 -26.40 -8.16
CA ASP A 103 33.34 -27.33 -7.32
C ASP A 103 31.84 -27.00 -7.38
N GLU A 104 31.02 -28.00 -7.73
CA GLU A 104 29.58 -27.82 -7.89
C GLU A 104 28.85 -27.56 -6.56
N GLU A 105 29.32 -28.10 -5.45
CA GLU A 105 28.72 -27.88 -4.13
C GLU A 105 28.96 -26.44 -3.66
N LEU A 106 30.17 -25.93 -3.89
CA LEU A 106 30.52 -24.54 -3.63
C LEU A 106 29.73 -23.58 -4.53
N LYS A 107 29.58 -23.89 -5.83
CA LYS A 107 28.74 -23.09 -6.74
C LYS A 107 27.29 -23.01 -6.27
N ASN A 108 26.72 -24.11 -5.84
CA ASN A 108 25.34 -24.15 -5.31
C ASN A 108 25.22 -23.28 -4.04
N SER A 109 26.24 -23.29 -3.19
CA SER A 109 26.28 -22.42 -2.01
C SER A 109 26.35 -20.94 -2.36
N ILE A 110 27.16 -20.58 -3.36
CA ILE A 110 27.28 -19.20 -3.86
C ILE A 110 25.96 -18.73 -4.49
N LEU A 111 25.34 -19.59 -5.30
CA LEU A 111 24.01 -19.31 -5.88
C LEU A 111 22.95 -19.06 -4.79
N SER A 112 23.02 -19.81 -3.70
CA SER A 112 22.15 -19.58 -2.54
C SER A 112 22.38 -18.23 -1.92
N ILE A 113 23.64 -17.83 -1.71
CA ILE A 113 24.00 -16.50 -1.19
C ILE A 113 23.49 -15.39 -2.12
N LYS A 114 23.73 -15.50 -3.43
CA LYS A 114 23.23 -14.53 -4.43
C LYS A 114 21.70 -14.38 -4.36
N ARG A 115 20.97 -15.50 -4.26
CA ARG A 115 19.51 -15.49 -4.09
C ARG A 115 19.08 -14.72 -2.85
N GLN A 116 19.77 -14.90 -1.72
CA GLN A 116 19.47 -14.17 -0.48
C GLN A 116 19.72 -12.66 -0.63
N ILE A 117 20.82 -12.28 -1.28
CA ILE A 117 21.13 -10.88 -1.55
C ILE A 117 20.03 -10.23 -2.39
N PHE A 118 19.60 -10.87 -3.50
CA PHE A 118 18.50 -10.39 -4.32
C PHE A 118 17.18 -10.28 -3.56
N LEU A 119 16.90 -11.24 -2.68
CA LEU A 119 15.70 -11.22 -1.87
C LEU A 119 15.70 -10.03 -0.92
N ILE A 120 16.83 -9.73 -0.25
CA ILE A 120 16.95 -8.56 0.62
C ILE A 120 16.83 -7.27 -0.19
N GLN A 121 17.45 -7.17 -1.37
CA GLN A 121 17.32 -6.01 -2.25
C GLN A 121 15.87 -5.75 -2.65
N ASN A 122 15.11 -6.79 -2.99
CA ASN A 122 13.70 -6.68 -3.34
C ASN A 122 12.85 -6.22 -2.15
N LEU A 123 13.06 -6.80 -0.96
CA LEU A 123 12.36 -6.38 0.26
C LEU A 123 12.60 -4.90 0.59
N VAL A 124 13.86 -4.46 0.47
CA VAL A 124 14.25 -3.06 0.70
C VAL A 124 13.62 -2.12 -0.34
N ASN A 125 13.55 -2.54 -1.60
CA ASN A 125 12.89 -1.77 -2.65
C ASN A 125 11.38 -1.65 -2.41
N GLU A 126 10.71 -2.77 -2.10
CA GLU A 126 9.28 -2.80 -1.79
C GLU A 126 8.96 -1.92 -0.57
N PHE A 127 9.79 -1.98 0.48
CA PHE A 127 9.65 -1.13 1.66
C PHE A 127 9.78 0.36 1.32
N SER A 128 10.80 0.72 0.54
CA SER A 128 11.02 2.11 0.10
C SER A 128 9.83 2.64 -0.73
N THR A 129 9.32 1.83 -1.65
CA THR A 129 8.16 2.17 -2.49
C THR A 129 6.89 2.32 -1.67
N TYR A 130 6.67 1.42 -0.70
CA TYR A 130 5.51 1.50 0.19
C TYR A 130 5.53 2.74 1.07
N ALA A 131 6.69 3.06 1.65
CA ALA A 131 6.86 4.21 2.52
C ALA A 131 6.65 5.54 1.79
N ARG A 132 7.10 5.62 0.55
CA ARG A 132 6.94 6.82 -0.29
C ARG A 132 6.65 6.42 -1.74
N LEU A 133 5.37 6.44 -2.07
CA LEU A 133 5.00 6.43 -3.49
C LEU A 133 5.65 7.64 -4.19
N PRO A 134 6.17 7.49 -5.40
CA PRO A 134 6.61 8.62 -6.21
C PRO A 134 5.51 9.69 -6.27
N GLN A 135 5.87 10.95 -6.42
CA GLN A 135 4.87 11.98 -6.69
C GLN A 135 4.15 11.61 -7.98
N ALA A 136 2.81 11.53 -7.91
CA ALA A 136 2.00 11.13 -9.06
C ALA A 136 2.19 12.12 -10.22
N ASN A 137 2.53 11.58 -11.38
CA ASN A 137 2.50 12.30 -12.66
C ASN A 137 1.27 11.84 -13.43
N ILE A 138 0.14 12.50 -13.19
CA ILE A 138 -1.14 12.14 -13.80
C ILE A 138 -1.10 12.52 -15.28
N ILE A 139 -1.25 11.53 -16.14
CA ILE A 139 -1.34 11.68 -17.59
C ILE A 139 -2.52 10.89 -18.13
N ARG A 140 -2.95 11.24 -19.32
CA ARG A 140 -4.04 10.53 -19.99
C ARG A 140 -3.51 9.22 -20.59
N LEU A 141 -3.98 8.09 -20.07
CA LEU A 141 -3.52 6.75 -20.43
C LEU A 141 -4.63 5.93 -21.08
N ASN A 142 -4.25 5.09 -22.04
CA ASN A 142 -5.11 4.02 -22.55
C ASN A 142 -4.92 2.75 -21.70
N LEU A 143 -5.79 2.58 -20.71
CA LEU A 143 -5.73 1.45 -19.78
C LEU A 143 -5.91 0.10 -20.49
N SER A 144 -6.69 0.08 -21.57
CA SER A 144 -6.91 -1.13 -22.37
C SER A 144 -5.62 -1.59 -23.05
N GLU A 145 -4.91 -0.69 -23.71
CA GLU A 145 -3.64 -1.01 -24.39
C GLU A 145 -2.57 -1.46 -23.40
N ILE A 146 -2.39 -0.72 -22.31
CA ILE A 146 -1.40 -1.06 -21.28
C ILE A 146 -1.70 -2.43 -20.69
N SER A 147 -2.97 -2.72 -20.35
CA SER A 147 -3.36 -4.03 -19.83
C SER A 147 -3.06 -5.16 -20.81
N LEU A 148 -3.31 -4.98 -22.09
CA LEU A 148 -3.01 -5.98 -23.12
C LEU A 148 -1.50 -6.22 -23.27
N VAL A 149 -0.68 -5.17 -23.22
CA VAL A 149 0.80 -5.30 -23.27
C VAL A 149 1.30 -6.16 -22.11
N TYR A 150 0.83 -5.90 -20.90
CA TYR A 150 1.18 -6.72 -19.71
C TYR A 150 0.73 -8.17 -19.87
N ILE A 151 -0.51 -8.40 -20.31
CA ILE A 151 -1.03 -9.76 -20.52
C ILE A 151 -0.17 -10.54 -21.51
N GLU A 152 0.18 -9.96 -22.65
CA GLU A 152 1.00 -10.61 -23.67
C GLU A 152 2.44 -10.85 -23.18
N GLU A 153 3.03 -9.95 -22.43
CA GLU A 153 4.34 -10.14 -21.83
C GLU A 153 4.36 -11.29 -20.85
N TYR A 154 3.40 -11.32 -19.91
CA TYR A 154 3.31 -12.40 -18.93
C TYR A 154 2.96 -13.74 -19.56
N LYS A 155 2.09 -13.78 -20.57
CA LYS A 155 1.76 -14.97 -21.34
C LYS A 155 2.99 -15.57 -22.05
N LYS A 156 3.87 -14.70 -22.59
CA LYS A 156 5.13 -15.12 -23.20
C LYS A 156 6.12 -15.70 -22.17
N ASN A 157 6.19 -15.09 -20.99
CA ASN A 157 7.14 -15.48 -19.94
C ASN A 157 6.66 -16.72 -19.14
N TYR A 158 5.35 -16.98 -19.11
CA TYR A 158 4.73 -18.08 -18.36
C TYR A 158 3.81 -18.92 -19.25
N PRO A 159 4.35 -19.66 -20.23
CA PRO A 159 3.56 -20.40 -21.22
C PRO A 159 2.74 -21.57 -20.64
N ASN A 160 3.04 -21.98 -19.41
CA ASN A 160 2.30 -23.00 -18.68
C ASN A 160 1.04 -22.46 -17.96
N ILE A 161 0.82 -21.15 -17.95
CA ILE A 161 -0.36 -20.52 -17.36
C ILE A 161 -1.34 -20.15 -18.48
N THR A 162 -2.61 -20.49 -18.30
CA THR A 162 -3.69 -20.06 -19.20
C THR A 162 -4.13 -18.66 -18.84
N PHE A 163 -4.03 -17.73 -19.79
CA PHE A 163 -4.51 -16.36 -19.62
C PHE A 163 -5.82 -16.16 -20.39
N ILE A 164 -6.89 -15.79 -19.66
CA ILE A 164 -8.19 -15.44 -20.23
C ILE A 164 -8.39 -13.94 -20.01
N SER A 165 -8.65 -13.20 -21.07
CA SER A 165 -8.84 -11.76 -20.96
C SER A 165 -10.08 -11.28 -21.73
N ASN A 166 -10.81 -10.35 -21.12
CA ASN A 166 -11.87 -9.62 -21.75
C ASN A 166 -11.69 -8.13 -21.42
N ILE A 167 -10.98 -7.46 -22.31
CA ILE A 167 -10.58 -6.06 -22.18
C ILE A 167 -11.41 -5.23 -23.16
N GLU A 168 -12.28 -4.38 -22.63
CA GLU A 168 -13.02 -3.41 -23.43
C GLU A 168 -12.03 -2.39 -24.03
N LYS A 169 -12.24 -2.03 -25.30
CA LYS A 169 -11.33 -1.16 -26.05
C LYS A 169 -11.46 0.30 -25.61
N GLU A 170 -10.37 1.04 -25.76
CA GLU A 170 -10.33 2.51 -25.64
C GLU A 170 -10.80 3.05 -24.28
N ILE A 171 -10.53 2.31 -23.19
CA ILE A 171 -10.73 2.84 -21.86
C ILE A 171 -9.61 3.79 -21.52
N ILE A 172 -9.92 5.09 -21.57
CA ILE A 172 -9.00 6.17 -21.25
C ILE A 172 -9.22 6.61 -19.80
N VAL A 173 -8.14 6.81 -19.06
CA VAL A 173 -8.15 7.27 -17.67
C VAL A 173 -7.02 8.26 -17.43
N ASP A 174 -7.27 9.25 -16.58
CA ASP A 174 -6.23 10.13 -16.06
C ASP A 174 -5.60 9.46 -14.83
N PHE A 175 -4.37 8.93 -15.02
CA PHE A 175 -3.69 8.12 -14.01
C PHE A 175 -2.16 8.23 -14.16
N ASP A 176 -1.43 7.82 -13.13
CA ASP A 176 0.02 7.71 -13.20
C ASP A 176 0.43 6.34 -13.74
N GLN A 177 1.27 6.31 -14.77
CA GLN A 177 1.71 5.06 -15.38
C GLN A 177 2.53 4.22 -14.40
N SER A 178 3.39 4.83 -13.59
CA SER A 178 4.21 4.09 -12.62
C SER A 178 3.34 3.42 -11.53
N TYR A 179 2.22 4.05 -11.17
CA TYR A 179 1.24 3.46 -10.26
C TYR A 179 0.52 2.27 -10.88
N LEU A 180 0.18 2.38 -12.16
CA LEU A 180 -0.43 1.28 -12.89
C LEU A 180 0.55 0.10 -13.02
N ASP A 181 1.82 0.37 -13.32
CA ASP A 181 2.88 -0.64 -13.37
C ASP A 181 3.04 -1.35 -12.02
N ILE A 182 3.00 -0.61 -10.90
CA ILE A 182 3.04 -1.18 -9.56
C ILE A 182 1.83 -2.09 -9.31
N ILE A 183 0.61 -1.66 -9.68
CA ILE A 183 -0.61 -2.45 -9.50
C ILE A 183 -0.52 -3.75 -10.30
N LEU A 184 -0.27 -3.66 -11.61
CA LEU A 184 -0.26 -4.81 -12.50
C LEU A 184 0.83 -5.81 -12.11
N ASN A 185 2.07 -5.36 -11.89
CA ASN A 185 3.16 -6.24 -11.49
C ASN A 185 2.88 -6.98 -10.17
N ASN A 186 2.29 -6.31 -9.17
CA ASN A 186 1.93 -6.97 -7.91
C ASN A 186 0.82 -8.00 -8.09
N LEU A 187 -0.20 -7.71 -8.91
CA LEU A 187 -1.29 -8.66 -9.17
C LEU A 187 -0.76 -9.90 -9.90
N PHE A 188 -0.01 -9.73 -10.99
CA PHE A 188 0.56 -10.85 -11.73
C PHE A 188 1.52 -11.67 -10.87
N LYS A 189 2.46 -11.03 -10.16
CA LYS A 189 3.43 -11.71 -9.28
C LYS A 189 2.72 -12.56 -8.22
N ASN A 190 1.73 -11.99 -7.55
CA ASN A 190 0.98 -12.70 -6.50
C ASN A 190 0.25 -13.93 -7.05
N SER A 191 -0.36 -13.82 -8.23
CA SER A 191 -1.08 -14.92 -8.86
C SER A 191 -0.13 -16.01 -9.37
N ILE A 192 0.98 -15.63 -10.03
CA ILE A 192 1.98 -16.60 -10.48
C ILE A 192 2.54 -17.40 -9.30
N GLU A 193 2.89 -16.71 -8.20
CA GLU A 193 3.34 -17.38 -6.99
C GLU A 193 2.29 -18.30 -6.36
N ALA A 194 1.00 -17.94 -6.45
CA ALA A 194 -0.09 -18.77 -5.96
C ALA A 194 -0.32 -20.02 -6.82
N LEU A 195 -0.03 -19.91 -8.11
CA LEU A 195 -0.28 -20.96 -9.11
C LEU A 195 0.86 -21.97 -9.28
N ASN A 196 2.01 -21.78 -8.63
CA ASN A 196 3.22 -22.61 -8.82
C ASN A 196 2.98 -24.13 -8.69
N ASN A 197 1.98 -24.55 -7.89
CA ASN A 197 1.65 -25.96 -7.66
C ASN A 197 0.25 -26.34 -8.19
N SER A 198 -0.33 -25.53 -9.05
CA SER A 198 -1.66 -25.78 -9.62
C SER A 198 -1.55 -26.68 -10.86
N SER A 199 -2.46 -27.65 -10.98
CA SER A 199 -2.48 -28.58 -12.11
C SER A 199 -2.92 -27.91 -13.43
N ASN A 200 -3.81 -26.94 -13.36
CA ASN A 200 -4.32 -26.16 -14.49
C ASN A 200 -4.31 -24.67 -14.15
N PRO A 201 -3.12 -24.01 -14.07
CA PRO A 201 -3.01 -22.65 -13.64
C PRO A 201 -3.70 -21.70 -14.63
N THR A 202 -4.62 -20.87 -14.13
CA THR A 202 -5.39 -19.92 -14.93
C THR A 202 -5.43 -18.55 -14.25
N ILE A 203 -5.22 -17.50 -15.05
CA ILE A 203 -5.40 -16.10 -14.68
C ILE A 203 -6.45 -15.48 -15.60
N GLU A 204 -7.44 -14.84 -15.01
CA GLU A 204 -8.50 -14.16 -15.75
C GLU A 204 -8.47 -12.65 -15.48
N ILE A 205 -8.55 -11.84 -16.54
CA ILE A 205 -8.45 -10.39 -16.46
C ILE A 205 -9.61 -9.76 -17.23
N TYR A 206 -10.36 -8.91 -16.55
CA TYR A 206 -11.50 -8.21 -17.12
C TYR A 206 -11.37 -6.71 -16.90
N LEU A 207 -11.55 -5.94 -17.95
CA LEU A 207 -11.57 -4.48 -17.89
C LEU A 207 -12.84 -3.99 -18.61
N LYS A 208 -13.66 -3.26 -17.87
CA LYS A 208 -14.92 -2.67 -18.39
C LYS A 208 -15.09 -1.26 -17.88
N LYS A 209 -15.77 -0.44 -18.66
CA LYS A 209 -16.18 0.89 -18.26
C LYS A 209 -17.71 1.00 -18.31
N ASP A 210 -18.29 1.56 -17.26
CA ASP A 210 -19.65 2.08 -17.26
C ASP A 210 -19.62 3.62 -17.20
N ASP A 211 -20.79 4.26 -17.09
CA ASP A 211 -20.92 5.73 -17.19
C ASP A 211 -20.08 6.50 -16.16
N THR A 212 -19.78 5.92 -15.01
CA THR A 212 -19.13 6.59 -13.86
C THR A 212 -17.92 5.85 -13.31
N ASN A 213 -17.61 4.68 -13.88
CA ASN A 213 -16.73 3.75 -13.18
C ASN A 213 -15.95 2.87 -14.17
N ILE A 214 -14.65 2.75 -13.94
CA ILE A 214 -13.81 1.78 -14.62
C ILE A 214 -13.59 0.63 -13.66
N LYS A 215 -13.99 -0.56 -14.08
CA LYS A 215 -13.88 -1.79 -13.31
C LYS A 215 -12.80 -2.68 -13.88
N PHE A 216 -11.72 -2.84 -13.13
CA PHE A 216 -10.64 -3.80 -13.41
C PHE A 216 -10.77 -5.00 -12.47
N THR A 217 -10.88 -6.19 -13.03
CA THR A 217 -10.98 -7.44 -12.27
C THR A 217 -9.83 -8.36 -12.63
N PHE A 218 -9.15 -8.87 -11.63
CA PHE A 218 -8.07 -9.82 -11.75
C PHE A 218 -8.40 -11.05 -10.88
N PHE A 219 -8.34 -12.25 -11.48
CA PHE A 219 -8.68 -13.50 -10.80
C PHE A 219 -7.63 -14.57 -11.12
N ASP A 220 -7.26 -15.35 -10.15
CA ASP A 220 -6.49 -16.59 -10.33
C ASP A 220 -7.22 -17.78 -9.69
N ASN A 221 -7.05 -18.96 -10.25
CA ASN A 221 -7.61 -20.21 -9.74
C ASN A 221 -6.67 -20.92 -8.74
N GLY A 222 -5.84 -20.18 -8.05
CA GLY A 222 -4.94 -20.70 -7.02
C GLY A 222 -5.67 -21.26 -5.79
N PRO A 223 -4.92 -21.62 -4.74
CA PRO A 223 -5.50 -22.24 -3.52
C PRO A 223 -6.44 -21.30 -2.75
N GLY A 224 -6.46 -20.01 -3.09
CA GLY A 224 -7.22 -19.01 -2.37
C GLY A 224 -6.68 -18.72 -0.97
N TYR A 225 -7.48 -18.02 -0.18
CA TYR A 225 -7.16 -17.65 1.19
C TYR A 225 -8.38 -17.86 2.08
N GLU A 226 -8.15 -18.46 3.25
CA GLU A 226 -9.17 -18.73 4.26
C GLU A 226 -8.80 -17.94 5.53
N GLY A 227 -9.38 -16.76 5.66
CA GLY A 227 -9.10 -15.88 6.79
C GLY A 227 -9.77 -14.53 6.59
N ASP A 228 -9.48 -13.60 7.49
CA ASP A 228 -10.00 -12.24 7.38
C ASP A 228 -9.35 -11.50 6.20
N MET A 229 -10.16 -11.18 5.19
CA MET A 229 -9.73 -10.46 3.99
C MET A 229 -9.13 -9.08 4.29
N GLU A 230 -9.51 -8.44 5.40
CA GLU A 230 -8.93 -7.16 5.81
C GLU A 230 -7.45 -7.30 6.15
N ASN A 231 -7.04 -8.43 6.72
CA ASN A 231 -5.65 -8.67 7.05
C ASN A 231 -4.75 -8.70 5.81
N LEU A 232 -5.25 -9.21 4.68
CA LEU A 232 -4.47 -9.27 3.42
C LEU A 232 -4.04 -7.90 2.90
N THR A 233 -4.73 -6.85 3.30
CA THR A 233 -4.41 -5.47 2.92
C THR A 233 -3.66 -4.70 4.00
N LYS A 234 -3.34 -5.33 5.14
CA LYS A 234 -2.48 -4.73 6.16
C LYS A 234 -1.02 -4.84 5.73
N PRO A 235 -0.21 -3.79 5.92
CA PRO A 235 1.21 -3.86 5.64
C PRO A 235 1.89 -4.99 6.41
N TYR A 236 2.86 -5.64 5.77
CA TYR A 236 3.66 -6.75 6.34
C TYR A 236 2.87 -8.02 6.65
N PHE A 237 1.61 -8.10 6.25
CA PHE A 237 0.85 -9.34 6.36
C PHE A 237 1.10 -10.20 5.12
N SER A 238 1.65 -11.38 5.31
CA SER A 238 1.87 -12.38 4.25
C SER A 238 1.60 -13.78 4.79
N THR A 239 0.99 -14.61 3.97
CA THR A 239 0.84 -16.06 4.20
C THR A 239 2.00 -16.86 3.58
N LYS A 240 2.94 -16.17 2.92
CA LYS A 240 4.10 -16.72 2.21
C LYS A 240 5.37 -16.01 2.71
N ASN A 241 6.54 -16.50 2.30
CA ASN A 241 7.83 -15.82 2.55
C ASN A 241 8.00 -14.61 1.63
N SER A 242 7.07 -13.64 1.70
CA SER A 242 7.11 -12.38 0.95
C SER A 242 6.95 -11.20 1.90
N SER A 243 7.25 -9.99 1.42
CA SER A 243 7.19 -8.76 2.23
C SER A 243 5.81 -8.45 2.83
N GLY A 244 4.74 -8.95 2.21
CA GLY A 244 3.36 -8.60 2.59
C GLY A 244 2.98 -7.14 2.30
N LEU A 245 3.70 -6.47 1.40
CA LEU A 245 3.46 -5.07 1.03
C LEU A 245 2.64 -4.90 -0.25
N GLY A 246 2.61 -5.90 -1.14
CA GLY A 246 2.01 -5.77 -2.47
C GLY A 246 0.54 -5.34 -2.46
N LEU A 247 -0.33 -6.08 -1.78
CA LEU A 247 -1.77 -5.76 -1.72
C LEU A 247 -2.06 -4.47 -0.94
N SER A 248 -1.29 -4.19 0.11
CA SER A 248 -1.41 -2.95 0.87
C SER A 248 -1.01 -1.72 0.04
N LEU A 249 0.00 -1.88 -0.83
CA LEU A 249 0.45 -0.84 -1.77
C LEU A 249 -0.61 -0.58 -2.86
N ILE A 250 -1.18 -1.64 -3.45
CA ILE A 250 -2.29 -1.49 -4.39
C ILE A 250 -3.45 -0.74 -3.73
N LYS A 251 -3.86 -1.16 -2.52
CA LYS A 251 -4.95 -0.50 -1.79
C LYS A 251 -4.68 0.98 -1.54
N LYS A 252 -3.43 1.32 -1.18
CA LYS A 252 -3.01 2.71 -0.98
C LYS A 252 -3.12 3.51 -2.28
N ILE A 253 -2.53 3.03 -3.37
CA ILE A 253 -2.59 3.71 -4.69
C ILE A 253 -4.03 3.93 -5.13
N VAL A 254 -4.87 2.89 -5.07
CA VAL A 254 -6.28 2.95 -5.47
C VAL A 254 -7.04 3.97 -4.63
N LYS A 255 -6.85 3.96 -3.30
CA LYS A 255 -7.48 4.91 -2.37
C LYS A 255 -7.03 6.35 -2.63
N ASP A 256 -5.73 6.59 -2.83
CA ASP A 256 -5.16 7.92 -3.05
C ASP A 256 -5.62 8.51 -4.40
N ASN A 257 -6.07 7.66 -5.33
CA ASN A 257 -6.69 8.06 -6.61
C ASN A 257 -8.23 7.93 -6.59
N ASN A 258 -8.87 8.10 -5.43
CA ASN A 258 -10.32 8.08 -5.24
C ASN A 258 -11.01 6.77 -5.69
N GLY A 259 -10.27 5.68 -5.84
CA GLY A 259 -10.81 4.38 -6.20
C GLY A 259 -11.17 3.51 -4.99
N LYS A 260 -11.73 2.34 -5.28
CA LYS A 260 -12.03 1.31 -4.28
C LYS A 260 -11.49 -0.04 -4.72
N MET A 261 -10.94 -0.79 -3.78
CA MET A 261 -10.43 -2.13 -4.00
C MET A 261 -11.22 -3.13 -3.16
N TYR A 262 -11.63 -4.21 -3.77
CA TYR A 262 -12.32 -5.32 -3.13
C TYR A 262 -11.56 -6.62 -3.37
N ILE A 263 -11.45 -7.45 -2.34
CA ILE A 263 -10.84 -8.76 -2.42
C ILE A 263 -11.90 -9.80 -2.08
N LYS A 264 -11.96 -10.86 -2.88
CA LYS A 264 -12.79 -12.04 -2.61
C LYS A 264 -11.94 -13.28 -2.79
N SER A 265 -11.95 -14.14 -1.82
CA SER A 265 -11.26 -15.43 -1.89
C SER A 265 -11.93 -16.40 -0.92
N ASN A 266 -11.96 -17.67 -1.29
CA ASN A 266 -12.28 -18.77 -0.41
C ASN A 266 -11.28 -19.90 -0.68
N LYS A 267 -11.10 -20.79 0.27
CA LYS A 267 -10.26 -21.96 0.10
C LYS A 267 -10.68 -22.76 -1.13
N TYR A 268 -9.73 -23.07 -2.00
CA TYR A 268 -9.92 -23.82 -3.26
C TYR A 268 -10.78 -23.13 -4.33
N SER A 269 -11.15 -21.86 -4.16
CA SER A 269 -11.97 -21.11 -5.14
C SER A 269 -11.23 -19.98 -5.84
N GLY A 270 -9.90 -19.92 -5.62
CA GLY A 270 -9.07 -18.88 -6.23
C GLY A 270 -9.05 -17.57 -5.45
N PHE A 271 -8.41 -16.57 -6.04
CA PHE A 271 -8.24 -15.25 -5.47
C PHE A 271 -8.68 -14.18 -6.47
N LYS A 272 -9.56 -13.29 -6.05
CA LYS A 272 -10.11 -12.22 -6.90
C LYS A 272 -9.82 -10.86 -6.30
N VAL A 273 -9.25 -9.98 -7.10
CA VAL A 273 -9.12 -8.55 -6.82
C VAL A 273 -9.97 -7.77 -7.81
N GLU A 274 -10.77 -6.85 -7.31
CA GLU A 274 -11.59 -5.94 -8.09
C GLU A 274 -11.22 -4.51 -7.71
N ILE A 275 -10.82 -3.72 -8.70
CA ILE A 275 -10.46 -2.30 -8.55
C ILE A 275 -11.47 -1.47 -9.33
N ASN A 276 -12.09 -0.52 -8.65
CA ASN A 276 -13.01 0.43 -9.23
C ASN A 276 -12.39 1.83 -9.18
N LEU A 277 -12.16 2.43 -10.35
CA LEU A 277 -11.70 3.81 -10.50
C LEU A 277 -12.89 4.66 -10.95
N TYR A 278 -13.14 5.74 -10.26
CA TYR A 278 -14.22 6.68 -10.59
C TYR A 278 -13.70 7.73 -11.57
N VAL A 279 -14.44 7.97 -12.66
CA VAL A 279 -14.06 8.83 -13.80
C VAL A 279 -14.99 10.04 -13.85
#